data_6f8ef2519d0d841a4701be2e89862e0e
#
_entry.id   6f8ef2519d0d841a4701be2e89862e0e
#
_cell.length_a   1.000
_cell.length_b   1.000
_cell.length_c   1.000
_cell.angle_alpha   90.00
_cell.angle_beta   90.00
_cell.angle_gamma   90.00
#
_symmetry.space_group_name_H-M   'P 1'
#
loop_
_entity.id
_entity.type
_entity.pdbx_description
1 polymer ?
#
loop_
_entity_poly.entity_id
_entity_poly.type
_entity_poly.pdbx_seq_one_letter_code
_entity_poly.pdbx_strand_id
1 'polypeptide(L)'
;MGRKTLSFGAVSILHAVATGSRFGFDIMQATGLTSGTVYPTLDRLEQHGLLKSHWEDEAAAHAEGRPARRYFNLTGAGATSLREALVRYKTLRPITSDSQSLEPEAGES
;
A
#
# COMPACT_ATOMS: atom_id res chain seq x y z
N MET A 1 -3.30 0.43 -25.31
CA MET A 1 -3.51 0.64 -24.71
C MET A 1 -3.00 1.01 -23.75
N GLY A 2 -3.02 1.49 -23.26
CA GLY A 2 -2.22 2.03 -22.32
C GLY A 2 -2.29 1.36 -21.03
N ARG A 3 -1.38 1.65 -20.21
CA ARG A 3 -1.32 1.08 -18.94
C ARG A 3 -2.31 1.78 -18.04
N LYS A 4 -2.94 1.06 -17.19
CA LYS A 4 -3.83 1.62 -16.25
C LYS A 4 -3.13 2.44 -15.22
N THR A 5 -3.71 3.57 -14.88
CA THR A 5 -3.19 4.39 -13.80
C THR A 5 -3.67 3.81 -12.48
N LEU A 6 -2.77 3.67 -11.53
CA LEU A 6 -3.13 3.16 -10.22
C LEU A 6 -3.91 4.22 -9.44
N SER A 7 -4.92 3.80 -8.71
CA SER A 7 -5.67 4.69 -7.85
C SER A 7 -4.80 5.11 -6.66
N PHE A 8 -5.21 6.18 -6.01
CA PHE A 8 -4.51 6.63 -4.81
C PHE A 8 -4.46 5.53 -3.75
N GLY A 9 -5.58 4.80 -3.59
CA GLY A 9 -5.60 3.71 -2.62
C GLY A 9 -4.59 2.63 -2.96
N ALA A 10 -4.51 2.26 -4.26
CA ALA A 10 -3.56 1.25 -4.68
C ALA A 10 -2.13 1.70 -4.43
N VAL A 11 -1.81 2.95 -4.75
CA VAL A 11 -0.47 3.47 -4.52
C VAL A 11 -0.15 3.51 -3.04
N SER A 12 -1.13 3.92 -2.22
CA SER A 12 -0.93 3.95 -0.77
C SER A 12 -0.62 2.57 -0.22
N ILE A 13 -1.31 1.56 -0.74
CA ILE A 13 -1.09 0.18 -0.28
C ILE A 13 0.28 -0.32 -0.72
N LEU A 14 0.66 -0.07 -1.98
CA LEU A 14 1.98 -0.48 -2.44
C LEU A 14 3.07 0.21 -1.61
N HIS A 15 2.88 1.48 -1.32
CA HIS A 15 3.84 2.21 -0.51
C HIS A 15 3.93 1.64 0.91
N ALA A 16 2.79 1.30 1.50
CA ALA A 16 2.78 0.72 2.83
C ALA A 16 3.55 -0.61 2.85
N VAL A 17 3.34 -1.44 1.82
CA VAL A 17 4.07 -2.71 1.75
C VAL A 17 5.56 -2.45 1.56
N ALA A 18 5.90 -1.48 0.73
CA ALA A 18 7.31 -1.15 0.48
C ALA A 18 8.01 -0.67 1.75
N THR A 19 7.27 -0.05 2.66
CA THR A 19 7.86 0.52 3.86
C THR A 19 7.67 -0.35 5.10
N GLY A 20 7.24 -1.60 4.91
CA GLY A 20 7.28 -2.57 5.99
C GLY A 20 5.95 -3.10 6.48
N SER A 21 4.84 -2.59 5.99
CA SER A 21 3.53 -3.10 6.38
C SER A 21 3.22 -4.32 5.52
N ARG A 22 3.18 -5.47 6.13
CA ARG A 22 3.20 -6.71 5.39
C ARG A 22 1.90 -7.49 5.40
N PHE A 23 0.98 -7.21 6.27
CA PHE A 23 -0.29 -7.93 6.30
C PHE A 23 -1.43 -6.94 6.46
N GLY A 24 -2.66 -7.42 6.21
CA GLY A 24 -3.80 -6.53 6.06
C GLY A 24 -4.00 -5.53 7.17
N PHE A 25 -3.94 -5.99 8.41
CA PHE A 25 -4.16 -5.08 9.53
C PHE A 25 -3.12 -3.96 9.57
N ASP A 26 -1.84 -4.31 9.38
CA ASP A 26 -0.79 -3.31 9.34
C ASP A 26 -1.00 -2.32 8.21
N ILE A 27 -1.41 -2.84 7.06
CA ILE A 27 -1.63 -1.99 5.89
C ILE A 27 -2.77 -1.02 6.18
N MET A 28 -3.84 -1.51 6.82
CA MET A 28 -4.93 -0.63 7.22
C MET A 28 -4.46 0.46 8.16
N GLN A 29 -3.63 0.09 9.13
CA GLN A 29 -3.11 1.07 10.07
C GLN A 29 -2.24 2.11 9.38
N ALA A 30 -1.39 1.66 8.46
CA ALA A 30 -0.46 2.55 7.79
C ALA A 30 -1.15 3.50 6.81
N THR A 31 -2.23 3.03 6.17
CA THR A 31 -2.87 3.81 5.11
C THR A 31 -4.10 4.56 5.58
N GLY A 32 -4.71 4.12 6.67
CA GLY A 32 -5.97 4.69 7.12
C GLY A 32 -7.16 4.19 6.32
N LEU A 33 -6.95 3.25 5.41
CA LEU A 33 -8.04 2.73 4.59
C LEU A 33 -8.78 1.63 5.33
N THR A 34 -10.05 1.45 5.01
CA THR A 34 -10.86 0.43 5.65
C THR A 34 -10.61 -0.93 5.03
N SER A 35 -11.02 -1.98 5.74
CA SER A 35 -10.87 -3.35 5.23
C SER A 35 -11.62 -3.53 3.92
N GLY A 36 -12.76 -2.86 3.75
CA GLY A 36 -13.52 -2.96 2.51
C GLY A 36 -12.78 -2.41 1.31
N THR A 37 -11.81 -1.56 1.53
CA THR A 37 -10.96 -1.05 0.45
C THR A 37 -9.67 -1.84 0.36
N VAL A 38 -9.07 -2.17 1.49
CA VAL A 38 -7.74 -2.79 1.50
C VAL A 38 -7.75 -4.17 0.88
N TYR A 39 -8.67 -5.06 1.33
CA TYR A 39 -8.59 -6.44 0.86
C TYR A 39 -8.90 -6.60 -0.62
N PRO A 40 -9.94 -5.97 -1.16
CA PRO A 40 -10.16 -6.07 -2.61
C PRO A 40 -9.02 -5.47 -3.42
N THR A 41 -8.40 -4.41 -2.92
CA THR A 41 -7.29 -3.80 -3.63
C THR A 41 -6.06 -4.69 -3.61
N LEU A 42 -5.79 -5.34 -2.46
CA LEU A 42 -4.69 -6.29 -2.37
C LEU A 42 -4.87 -7.43 -3.37
N ASP A 43 -6.09 -7.95 -3.47
CA ASP A 43 -6.36 -9.03 -4.42
C ASP A 43 -6.11 -8.58 -5.85
N ARG A 44 -6.56 -7.37 -6.18
CA ARG A 44 -6.36 -6.85 -7.52
C ARG A 44 -4.89 -6.63 -7.84
N LEU A 45 -4.15 -6.09 -6.89
CA LEU A 45 -2.73 -5.86 -7.09
C LEU A 45 -1.98 -7.17 -7.29
N GLU A 46 -2.38 -8.19 -6.55
CA GLU A 46 -1.77 -9.49 -6.72
C GLU A 46 -2.11 -10.07 -8.10
N GLN A 47 -3.36 -9.92 -8.53
CA GLN A 47 -3.76 -10.40 -9.84
C GLN A 47 -3.00 -9.71 -10.96
N HIS A 48 -2.61 -8.47 -10.76
CA HIS A 48 -1.85 -7.72 -11.76
C HIS A 48 -0.35 -7.95 -11.63
N GLY A 49 0.06 -8.81 -10.73
CA GLY A 49 1.47 -9.15 -10.60
C GLY A 49 2.30 -8.09 -9.88
N LEU A 50 1.66 -7.16 -9.18
CA LEU A 50 2.39 -6.11 -8.47
C LEU A 50 2.70 -6.49 -7.04
N LEU A 51 1.94 -7.42 -6.48
CA LEU A 51 2.19 -7.99 -5.16
C LEU A 51 2.18 -9.50 -5.29
N LYS A 52 2.84 -10.17 -4.36
CA LYS A 52 2.65 -11.59 -4.19
C LYS A 52 2.44 -11.84 -2.71
N SER A 53 1.75 -12.92 -2.38
CA SER A 53 1.40 -13.19 -1.01
C SER A 53 1.75 -14.61 -0.63
N HIS A 54 1.83 -14.83 0.66
CA HIS A 54 1.98 -16.17 1.21
C HIS A 54 1.34 -16.19 2.58
N TRP A 55 0.86 -17.35 2.96
CA TRP A 55 0.27 -17.52 4.28
C TRP A 55 1.32 -17.91 5.29
N GLU A 56 1.15 -17.38 6.48
CA GLU A 56 1.97 -17.75 7.60
C GLU A 56 1.72 -19.23 7.93
N ASP A 57 2.72 -19.88 8.52
CA ASP A 57 2.56 -21.23 9.00
C ASP A 57 1.49 -21.26 10.09
N GLU A 58 0.49 -22.12 9.92
CA GLU A 58 -0.62 -22.16 10.85
C GLU A 58 -0.20 -22.57 12.26
N ALA A 59 0.75 -23.47 12.36
CA ALA A 59 1.19 -23.91 13.67
C ALA A 59 1.88 -22.77 14.42
N ALA A 60 2.67 -21.98 13.70
CA ALA A 60 3.35 -20.86 14.33
C ALA A 60 2.35 -19.82 14.81
N ALA A 61 1.34 -19.52 14.00
CA ALA A 61 0.31 -18.57 14.38
C ALA A 61 -0.49 -19.07 15.57
N HIS A 62 -0.84 -20.36 15.53
CA HIS A 62 -1.60 -20.96 16.62
C HIS A 62 -0.85 -20.89 17.94
N ALA A 63 0.47 -21.07 17.89
CA ALA A 63 1.29 -20.98 19.08
C ALA A 63 1.22 -19.60 19.69
N GLU A 64 0.91 -18.58 18.89
CA GLU A 64 0.76 -17.22 19.38
C GLU A 64 -0.69 -16.85 19.66
N GLY A 65 -1.58 -17.82 19.55
CA GLY A 65 -2.97 -17.60 19.90
C GLY A 65 -3.76 -16.78 18.89
N ARG A 66 -3.39 -16.83 17.64
CA ARG A 66 -4.10 -16.07 16.62
C ARG A 66 -4.17 -16.83 15.31
N PRO A 67 -5.09 -16.43 14.41
CA PRO A 67 -5.16 -17.06 13.09
C PRO A 67 -3.92 -16.74 12.28
N ALA A 68 -3.63 -17.59 11.31
CA ALA A 68 -2.53 -17.36 10.40
C ALA A 68 -2.78 -16.09 9.59
N ARG A 69 -1.71 -15.35 9.33
CA ARG A 69 -1.78 -14.12 8.55
C ARG A 69 -1.33 -14.37 7.13
N ARG A 70 -1.89 -13.57 6.22
CA ARG A 70 -1.45 -13.56 4.84
C ARG A 70 -0.53 -12.36 4.65
N TYR A 71 0.71 -12.63 4.27
CA TYR A 71 1.72 -11.59 4.11
C TYR A 71 1.89 -11.25 2.65
N PHE A 72 2.18 -9.99 2.39
CA PHE A 72 2.32 -9.46 1.03
C PHE A 72 3.71 -8.88 0.84
N ASN A 73 4.25 -9.06 -0.35
CA ASN A 73 5.54 -8.50 -0.74
C ASN A 73 5.39 -7.85 -2.10
N LEU A 74 6.16 -6.79 -2.32
CA LEU A 74 6.23 -6.19 -3.64
C LEU A 74 6.97 -7.12 -4.59
N THR A 75 6.46 -7.21 -5.81
CA THR A 75 7.22 -7.84 -6.88
C THR A 75 8.10 -6.76 -7.50
N GLY A 76 8.98 -7.16 -8.43
CA GLY A 76 9.75 -6.18 -9.19
C GLY A 76 8.84 -5.25 -9.96
N ALA A 77 7.77 -5.80 -10.57
CA ALA A 77 6.80 -4.98 -11.27
C ALA A 77 6.09 -4.02 -10.32
N GLY A 78 5.79 -4.49 -9.10
CA GLY A 78 5.16 -3.64 -8.11
C GLY A 78 6.04 -2.48 -7.71
N ALA A 79 7.33 -2.75 -7.51
CA ALA A 79 8.26 -1.69 -7.15
C ALA A 79 8.38 -0.65 -8.25
N THR A 80 8.42 -1.11 -9.50
CA THR A 80 8.50 -0.20 -10.64
C THR A 80 7.24 0.66 -10.74
N SER A 81 6.07 0.01 -10.61
CA SER A 81 4.80 0.75 -10.69
C SER A 81 4.69 1.77 -9.58
N LEU A 82 5.12 1.41 -8.39
CA LEU A 82 5.09 2.34 -7.27
C LEU A 82 6.00 3.54 -7.54
N ARG A 83 7.21 3.27 -8.02
CA ARG A 83 8.14 4.34 -8.29
C ARG A 83 7.59 5.30 -9.34
N GLU A 84 7.00 4.76 -10.40
CA GLU A 84 6.42 5.58 -11.44
C GLU A 84 5.24 6.41 -10.92
N ALA A 85 4.43 5.81 -10.07
CA ALA A 85 3.29 6.53 -9.50
C ALA A 85 3.76 7.66 -8.59
N LEU A 86 4.79 7.42 -7.80
CA LEU A 86 5.30 8.45 -6.90
C LEU A 86 5.89 9.62 -7.68
N VAL A 87 6.56 9.34 -8.79
CA VAL A 87 7.08 10.39 -9.64
C VAL A 87 5.93 11.22 -10.20
N ARG A 88 4.88 10.57 -10.64
CA ARG A 88 3.72 11.25 -11.19
C ARG A 88 3.07 12.15 -10.15
N TYR A 89 2.87 11.65 -8.94
CA TYR A 89 2.30 12.47 -7.88
C TYR A 89 3.21 13.62 -7.51
N LYS A 90 4.49 13.37 -7.48
CA LYS A 90 5.43 14.40 -7.17
C LYS A 90 5.39 15.51 -8.19
N THR A 91 5.24 15.15 -9.46
CA THR A 91 5.16 16.14 -10.52
C THR A 91 3.93 17.02 -10.37
N LEU A 92 2.83 16.46 -9.90
CA LEU A 92 1.60 17.21 -9.74
C LEU A 92 1.56 18.01 -8.45
N ARG A 93 2.28 17.58 -7.44
CA ARG A 93 2.19 18.21 -6.14
C ARG A 93 2.58 19.67 -6.07
N PRO A 94 3.63 20.08 -6.75
CA PRO A 94 4.07 21.47 -6.61
C PRO A 94 3.00 22.48 -6.90
N ILE A 95 2.00 22.08 -7.63
CA ILE A 95 0.93 22.99 -7.97
C ILE A 95 0.05 23.25 -6.78
N THR A 96 -0.12 22.25 -5.96
CA THR A 96 -1.03 22.36 -4.85
C THR A 96 -0.34 22.51 -3.55
N SER A 97 0.86 22.15 -3.53
CA SER A 97 1.47 22.03 -2.28
C SER A 97 1.91 23.22 -1.66
N ASP A 98 2.18 23.30 -1.52
CA ASP A 98 2.62 24.02 -0.95
C ASP A 98 1.97 24.29 -0.05
N SER A 99 1.48 24.06 0.04
CA SER A 99 0.89 24.20 0.80
C SER A 99 0.70 23.45 1.73
N GLN A 100 0.93 22.90 1.76
CA GLN A 100 0.78 22.45 2.65
C GLN A 100 1.12 22.17 3.42
N SER A 101 1.47 22.20 3.31
CA SER A 101 1.81 22.11 3.94
C SER A 101 1.73 21.96 4.67
N LEU A 102 1.55 21.86 4.50
CA LEU A 102 1.38 22.01 5.16
C LEU A 102 1.32 21.81 5.98
N GLU A 103 1.33 21.66 6.13
CA GLU A 103 1.20 21.86 6.80
C GLU A 103 1.15 21.81 7.54
N PRO A 104 0.96 21.99 7.72
CA PRO A 104 0.90 22.18 8.43
C PRO A 104 0.78 21.96 9.14
N GLU A 105 0.77 21.83 9.10
CA GLU A 105 0.61 22.09 9.54
C GLU A 105 0.44 22.00 10.12
N ALA A 106 0.47 22.03 10.17
CA ALA A 106 0.28 22.35 10.63
C ALA A 106 0.09 22.41 11.25
N GLY A 107 -0.05 22.33 11.39
CA GLY A 107 -0.17 22.75 11.90
C GLY A 107 -0.27 22.87 12.37
N GLU A 108 -0.11 22.76 12.33
CA GLU A 108 -0.16 23.20 12.63
C GLU A 108 -0.29 23.45 13.07
N SER A 109 -0.31 23.52 13.07
CA SER A 109 -0.42 24.01 13.47
C SER A 109 -0.64 24.12 13.81
#